data_5901a2756a2491cde8850e7c84380ce5
#
_entry.id   5901a2756a2491cde8850e7c84380ce5
#
_cell.length_a   1.000
_cell.length_b   1.000
_cell.length_c   1.000
_cell.angle_alpha   90.00
_cell.angle_beta   90.00
_cell.angle_gamma   90.00
#
_symmetry.space_group_name_H-M   'P 1'
#
loop_
_entity.id
_entity.type
_entity.pdbx_description
1 polymer ?
#
loop_
_entity_poly.entity_id
_entity_poly.type
_entity_poly.pdbx_seq_one_letter_code
_entity_poly.pdbx_strand_id
1 'polypeptide(L)'
;MLHRFLHNKTAVGSVGIVILVALLGIFAPVIAPHDPYAADILHKFAPFSLEYPLGTDNLGRCILSRMLYGIRPTLGLAVLTMLGTIGLGALMGLLAGYFRGITEELIMRVVDVMLSFPSQIMVFAVVALLGINVQNVILANIFIKWAWYARMIRTGVMQYRDRNFVQFSRCIGTPERFILARHLIPSIAADLAVLASLDVGWAIINISTLSFL
;
A
#
# COMPACT_ATOMS: atom_id res chain seq x y z
N MET A 1 11.15 -8.78 -19.82
CA MET A 1 10.62 -8.89 -18.45
C MET A 1 9.43 -9.84 -18.35
N LEU A 2 8.40 -9.68 -19.17
CA LEU A 2 7.18 -10.50 -19.13
C LEU A 2 7.46 -12.01 -19.28
N HIS A 3 8.34 -12.41 -20.18
CA HIS A 3 8.70 -13.82 -20.39
C HIS A 3 9.35 -14.47 -19.15
N ARG A 4 10.22 -13.75 -18.44
CA ARG A 4 10.82 -14.23 -17.16
C ARG A 4 9.79 -14.31 -16.03
N PHE A 5 8.82 -13.40 -16.00
CA PHE A 5 7.71 -13.41 -15.05
C PHE A 5 6.82 -14.64 -15.27
N LEU A 6 6.43 -14.94 -16.51
CA LEU A 6 5.58 -16.08 -16.85
C LEU A 6 6.24 -17.44 -16.56
N HIS A 7 7.57 -17.52 -16.55
CA HIS A 7 8.31 -18.73 -16.17
C HIS A 7 8.40 -18.93 -14.65
N ASN A 8 8.16 -17.91 -13.85
CA ASN A 8 8.17 -18.02 -12.41
C ASN A 8 6.77 -18.41 -11.91
N LYS A 9 6.57 -19.73 -11.68
CA LYS A 9 5.29 -20.31 -11.25
C LYS A 9 4.75 -19.68 -9.96
N THR A 10 5.64 -19.33 -9.02
CA THR A 10 5.27 -18.68 -7.76
C THR A 10 4.72 -17.29 -8.01
N ALA A 11 5.40 -16.49 -8.85
CA ALA A 11 4.95 -15.14 -9.17
C ALA A 11 3.60 -15.14 -9.92
N VAL A 12 3.44 -16.04 -10.88
CA VAL A 12 2.17 -16.21 -11.61
C VAL A 12 1.05 -16.64 -10.67
N GLY A 13 1.30 -17.61 -9.79
CA GLY A 13 0.33 -18.07 -8.79
C GLY A 13 -0.08 -16.96 -7.83
N SER A 14 0.88 -16.16 -7.31
CA SER A 14 0.59 -15.04 -6.41
C SER A 14 -0.27 -13.97 -7.06
N VAL A 15 0.06 -13.58 -8.29
CA VAL A 15 -0.75 -12.62 -9.06
C VAL A 15 -2.13 -13.19 -9.36
N GLY A 16 -2.22 -14.48 -9.70
CA GLY A 16 -3.50 -15.17 -9.92
C GLY A 16 -4.41 -15.11 -8.69
N ILE A 17 -3.86 -15.34 -7.49
CA ILE A 17 -4.61 -15.23 -6.23
C ILE A 17 -5.11 -13.78 -6.00
N VAL A 18 -4.25 -12.78 -6.20
CA VAL A 18 -4.64 -11.37 -6.03
C VAL A 18 -5.74 -10.98 -7.00
N ILE A 19 -5.63 -11.39 -8.27
CA ILE A 19 -6.67 -11.15 -9.28
C ILE A 19 -7.97 -11.86 -8.89
N LEU A 20 -7.91 -13.12 -8.45
CA LEU A 20 -9.07 -13.86 -8.00
C LEU A 20 -9.79 -13.14 -6.86
N VAL A 21 -9.06 -12.73 -5.82
CA VAL A 21 -9.63 -12.01 -4.69
C VAL A 21 -10.27 -10.68 -5.15
N ALA A 22 -9.58 -9.93 -6.03
CA ALA A 22 -10.13 -8.69 -6.57
C ALA A 22 -11.43 -8.94 -7.36
N LEU A 23 -11.46 -9.98 -8.19
CA LEU A 23 -12.66 -10.37 -8.94
C LEU A 23 -13.81 -10.78 -8.01
N LEU A 24 -13.54 -11.59 -6.97
CA LEU A 24 -14.54 -11.91 -5.95
C LEU A 24 -15.13 -10.66 -5.29
N GLY A 25 -14.32 -9.67 -4.98
CA GLY A 25 -14.79 -8.38 -4.48
C GLY A 25 -15.63 -7.62 -5.51
N ILE A 26 -15.20 -7.55 -6.78
CA ILE A 26 -15.92 -6.87 -7.85
C ILE A 26 -17.28 -7.53 -8.12
N PHE A 27 -17.33 -8.84 -8.13
CA PHE A 27 -18.55 -9.61 -8.38
C PHE A 27 -19.33 -9.94 -7.10
N ALA A 28 -18.94 -9.41 -5.94
CA ALA A 28 -19.64 -9.61 -4.67
C ALA A 28 -21.17 -9.41 -4.75
N PRO A 29 -21.71 -8.37 -5.43
CA PRO A 29 -23.16 -8.18 -5.54
C PRO A 29 -23.91 -9.27 -6.28
N VAL A 30 -23.19 -10.07 -7.10
CA VAL A 30 -23.77 -11.18 -7.88
C VAL A 30 -23.55 -12.53 -7.21
N ILE A 31 -22.40 -12.67 -6.49
CA ILE A 31 -21.97 -13.95 -5.90
C ILE A 31 -22.48 -14.09 -4.46
N ALA A 32 -22.69 -12.99 -3.74
CA ALA A 32 -23.09 -13.04 -2.33
C ALA A 32 -24.52 -13.62 -2.20
N PRO A 33 -24.71 -14.64 -1.37
CA PRO A 33 -26.03 -15.27 -1.23
C PRO A 33 -27.07 -14.38 -0.53
N HIS A 34 -26.59 -13.46 0.35
CA HIS A 34 -27.47 -12.58 1.14
C HIS A 34 -26.95 -11.14 1.14
N ASP A 35 -27.83 -10.20 1.52
CA ASP A 35 -27.43 -8.82 1.81
C ASP A 35 -26.47 -8.81 3.02
N PRO A 36 -25.25 -8.24 2.90
CA PRO A 36 -24.26 -8.23 3.99
C PRO A 36 -24.67 -7.38 5.19
N TYR A 37 -25.69 -6.53 5.05
CA TYR A 37 -26.17 -5.61 6.09
C TYR A 37 -27.50 -6.09 6.73
N ALA A 38 -28.24 -6.99 6.09
CA ALA A 38 -29.49 -7.49 6.61
C ALA A 38 -29.24 -8.30 7.90
N ALA A 39 -29.76 -7.80 9.03
CA ALA A 39 -29.70 -8.48 10.31
C ALA A 39 -30.90 -9.42 10.45
N ASP A 40 -30.64 -10.68 10.84
CA ASP A 40 -31.67 -11.67 11.15
C ASP A 40 -31.37 -12.31 12.51
N ILE A 41 -31.94 -11.74 13.55
CA ILE A 41 -31.68 -12.14 14.96
C ILE A 41 -32.10 -13.60 15.21
N LEU A 42 -33.05 -14.15 14.43
CA LEU A 42 -33.49 -15.54 14.56
C LEU A 42 -32.39 -16.54 14.17
N HIS A 43 -31.54 -16.15 13.23
CA HIS A 43 -30.42 -16.94 12.75
C HIS A 43 -29.06 -16.50 13.35
N LYS A 44 -29.08 -15.91 14.54
CA LYS A 44 -27.85 -15.52 15.25
C LYS A 44 -26.95 -16.73 15.54
N PHE A 45 -25.66 -16.62 15.16
CA PHE A 45 -24.68 -17.70 15.30
C PHE A 45 -25.11 -19.03 14.66
N ALA A 46 -25.89 -18.99 13.57
CA ALA A 46 -26.24 -20.19 12.83
C ALA A 46 -24.97 -20.88 12.30
N PRO A 47 -24.89 -22.23 12.40
CA PRO A 47 -23.75 -22.99 11.92
C PRO A 47 -23.67 -23.00 10.38
N PHE A 48 -22.60 -23.59 9.85
CA PHE A 48 -22.44 -23.83 8.41
C PHE A 48 -23.62 -24.58 7.84
N SER A 49 -24.22 -24.05 6.79
CA SER A 49 -25.32 -24.65 6.06
C SER A 49 -25.26 -24.30 4.57
N LEU A 50 -26.09 -24.91 3.75
CA LEU A 50 -26.22 -24.53 2.33
C LEU A 50 -26.75 -23.10 2.17
N GLU A 51 -27.58 -22.65 3.08
CA GLU A 51 -28.13 -21.29 3.12
C GLU A 51 -27.08 -20.29 3.62
N TYR A 52 -26.31 -20.64 4.67
CA TYR A 52 -25.24 -19.83 5.23
C TYR A 52 -23.89 -20.58 5.16
N PRO A 53 -23.16 -20.52 4.03
CA PRO A 53 -21.98 -21.37 3.80
C PRO A 53 -20.82 -21.15 4.79
N LEU A 54 -20.74 -20.00 5.42
CA LEU A 54 -19.78 -19.70 6.52
C LEU A 54 -20.50 -19.38 7.84
N GLY A 55 -21.80 -19.71 7.93
CA GLY A 55 -22.60 -19.36 9.10
C GLY A 55 -22.94 -17.87 9.18
N THR A 56 -23.44 -17.46 10.34
CA THR A 56 -23.88 -16.10 10.61
C THR A 56 -23.15 -15.50 11.83
N ASP A 57 -23.13 -14.18 11.91
CA ASP A 57 -22.52 -13.44 13.01
C ASP A 57 -23.50 -13.24 14.20
N ASN A 58 -23.07 -12.39 15.16
CA ASN A 58 -23.83 -12.04 16.35
C ASN A 58 -25.15 -11.28 16.06
N LEU A 59 -25.35 -10.78 14.85
CA LEU A 59 -26.59 -10.14 14.38
C LEU A 59 -27.36 -10.98 13.37
N GLY A 60 -26.92 -12.25 13.16
CA GLY A 60 -27.52 -13.12 12.17
C GLY A 60 -27.16 -12.82 10.71
N ARG A 61 -26.19 -11.94 10.46
CA ARG A 61 -25.76 -11.56 9.10
C ARG A 61 -24.86 -12.65 8.49
N CYS A 62 -25.04 -12.94 7.21
CA CYS A 62 -24.23 -13.94 6.51
C CYS A 62 -22.74 -13.54 6.46
N ILE A 63 -21.87 -14.36 7.04
CA ILE A 63 -20.42 -14.09 7.10
C ILE A 63 -19.81 -14.10 5.70
N LEU A 64 -20.17 -15.03 4.84
CA LEU A 64 -19.66 -15.09 3.46
C LEU A 64 -19.98 -13.82 2.68
N SER A 65 -21.23 -13.34 2.72
CA SER A 65 -21.62 -12.11 2.05
C SER A 65 -20.82 -10.90 2.57
N ARG A 66 -20.64 -10.80 3.87
CA ARG A 66 -19.85 -9.73 4.49
C ARG A 66 -18.38 -9.77 4.09
N MET A 67 -17.78 -10.97 4.01
CA MET A 67 -16.41 -11.11 3.55
C MET A 67 -16.25 -10.67 2.09
N LEU A 68 -17.14 -11.11 1.20
CA LEU A 68 -17.11 -10.75 -0.22
C LEU A 68 -17.24 -9.22 -0.42
N TYR A 69 -18.21 -8.60 0.26
CA TYR A 69 -18.41 -7.15 0.18
C TYR A 69 -17.27 -6.35 0.84
N GLY A 70 -16.64 -6.90 1.88
CA GLY A 70 -15.50 -6.29 2.58
C GLY A 70 -14.22 -6.20 1.73
N ILE A 71 -14.07 -7.03 0.70
CA ILE A 71 -12.88 -7.02 -0.18
C ILE A 71 -12.71 -5.66 -0.87
N ARG A 72 -13.77 -5.11 -1.44
CA ARG A 72 -13.70 -3.83 -2.19
C ARG A 72 -13.16 -2.67 -1.37
N PRO A 73 -13.76 -2.30 -0.22
CA PRO A 73 -13.28 -1.20 0.58
C PRO A 73 -11.86 -1.49 1.10
N THR A 74 -11.58 -2.71 1.55
CA THR A 74 -10.27 -3.07 2.10
C THR A 74 -9.16 -2.92 1.07
N LEU A 75 -9.32 -3.50 -0.12
CA LEU A 75 -8.33 -3.36 -1.21
C LEU A 75 -8.24 -1.93 -1.71
N GLY A 76 -9.37 -1.24 -1.88
CA GLY A 76 -9.38 0.15 -2.33
C GLY A 76 -8.63 1.08 -1.38
N LEU A 77 -8.89 0.96 -0.08
CA LEU A 77 -8.21 1.75 0.95
C LEU A 77 -6.72 1.40 1.06
N ALA A 78 -6.36 0.11 0.96
CA ALA A 78 -4.97 -0.32 0.99
C ALA A 78 -4.18 0.23 -0.21
N VAL A 79 -4.73 0.15 -1.42
CA VAL A 79 -4.11 0.71 -2.63
C VAL A 79 -4.00 2.23 -2.54
N LEU A 80 -5.03 2.93 -2.07
CA LEU A 80 -5.00 4.37 -1.88
C LEU A 80 -3.91 4.80 -0.88
N THR A 81 -3.82 4.09 0.24
CA THR A 81 -2.78 4.32 1.26
C THR A 81 -1.39 4.08 0.66
N MET A 82 -1.19 2.98 -0.04
CA MET A 82 0.07 2.64 -0.71
C MET A 82 0.48 3.71 -1.72
N LEU A 83 -0.44 4.15 -2.58
CA LEU A 83 -0.16 5.20 -3.58
C LEU A 83 0.27 6.51 -2.92
N GLY A 84 -0.42 6.93 -1.84
CA GLY A 84 -0.06 8.13 -1.09
C GLY A 84 1.30 8.01 -0.41
N THR A 85 1.54 6.90 0.26
CA THR A 85 2.78 6.62 1.01
C THR A 85 3.99 6.55 0.09
N ILE A 86 3.90 5.75 -0.98
CA ILE A 86 4.99 5.59 -1.95
C ILE A 86 5.15 6.86 -2.78
N GLY A 87 4.05 7.53 -3.16
CA GLY A 87 4.10 8.77 -3.92
C GLY A 87 4.87 9.86 -3.18
N LEU A 88 4.53 10.11 -1.90
CA LEU A 88 5.23 11.07 -1.06
C LEU A 88 6.67 10.63 -0.78
N GLY A 89 6.86 9.35 -0.45
CA GLY A 89 8.18 8.77 -0.22
C GLY A 89 9.08 8.82 -1.45
N ALA A 90 8.52 8.56 -2.65
CA ALA A 90 9.28 8.65 -3.90
C ALA A 90 9.68 10.10 -4.21
N LEU A 91 8.77 11.05 -4.04
CA LEU A 91 9.08 12.46 -4.25
C LEU A 91 10.25 12.90 -3.34
N MET A 92 10.12 12.67 -2.05
CA MET A 92 11.15 13.08 -1.08
C MET A 92 12.46 12.28 -1.22
N GLY A 93 12.36 10.98 -1.48
CA GLY A 93 13.53 10.12 -1.70
C GLY A 93 14.29 10.44 -2.99
N LEU A 94 13.58 10.77 -4.08
CA LEU A 94 14.20 11.24 -5.33
C LEU A 94 14.91 12.57 -5.12
N LEU A 95 14.25 13.54 -4.46
CA LEU A 95 14.86 14.84 -4.17
C LEU A 95 16.12 14.68 -3.31
N ALA A 96 16.03 13.95 -2.21
CA ALA A 96 17.18 13.71 -1.33
C ALA A 96 18.31 12.94 -2.01
N GLY A 97 17.99 11.89 -2.77
CA GLY A 97 19.00 11.06 -3.44
C GLY A 97 19.68 11.76 -4.62
N TYR A 98 18.96 12.66 -5.29
CA TYR A 98 19.46 13.36 -6.48
C TYR A 98 20.21 14.64 -6.13
N PHE A 99 19.59 15.54 -5.32
CA PHE A 99 20.11 16.85 -4.97
C PHE A 99 21.01 16.79 -3.76
N ARG A 100 22.04 16.28 -3.56
CA ARG A 100 22.95 16.25 -2.38
C ARG A 100 22.96 17.53 -1.53
N GLY A 101 23.71 17.47 -0.45
CA GLY A 101 23.98 18.63 0.41
C GLY A 101 22.80 18.98 1.30
N ILE A 102 22.45 20.24 1.40
CA ILE A 102 21.44 20.76 2.33
C ILE A 102 20.07 20.13 2.09
N THR A 103 19.66 19.92 0.84
CA THR A 103 18.36 19.29 0.50
C THR A 103 18.29 17.86 1.04
N GLU A 104 19.34 17.08 0.83
CA GLU A 104 19.44 15.73 1.37
C GLU A 104 19.40 15.73 2.90
N GLU A 105 20.23 16.60 3.49
CA GLU A 105 20.34 16.67 4.95
C GLU A 105 19.03 17.04 5.61
N LEU A 106 18.34 18.06 5.13
CA LEU A 106 17.05 18.48 5.69
C LEU A 106 15.99 17.40 5.57
N ILE A 107 15.84 16.80 4.39
CA ILE A 107 14.85 15.74 4.18
C ILE A 107 15.18 14.52 5.08
N MET A 108 16.44 14.12 5.14
CA MET A 108 16.84 12.97 5.96
C MET A 108 16.75 13.23 7.45
N ARG A 109 16.95 14.45 7.95
CA ARG A 109 16.69 14.80 9.35
C ARG A 109 15.22 14.60 9.70
N VAL A 110 14.30 15.06 8.85
CA VAL A 110 12.87 14.82 9.06
C VAL A 110 12.56 13.32 9.06
N VAL A 111 13.13 12.58 8.09
CA VAL A 111 13.00 11.13 8.00
C VAL A 111 13.53 10.44 9.26
N ASP A 112 14.69 10.86 9.79
CA ASP A 112 15.29 10.29 10.99
C ASP A 112 14.38 10.51 12.23
N VAL A 113 13.82 11.71 12.37
CA VAL A 113 12.85 12.00 13.45
C VAL A 113 11.62 11.12 13.31
N MET A 114 11.05 11.00 12.11
CA MET A 114 9.86 10.18 11.89
C MET A 114 10.12 8.69 12.17
N LEU A 115 11.32 8.18 11.86
CA LEU A 115 11.68 6.77 12.06
C LEU A 115 12.22 6.47 13.46
N SER A 116 12.44 7.48 14.30
CA SER A 116 12.85 7.28 15.71
C SER A 116 11.71 6.75 16.57
N PHE A 117 10.46 6.90 16.13
CA PHE A 117 9.29 6.40 16.84
C PHE A 117 8.73 5.14 16.15
N PRO A 118 8.18 4.18 16.92
CA PRO A 118 7.45 3.07 16.34
C PRO A 118 6.24 3.56 15.54
N SER A 119 6.23 3.27 14.25
CA SER A 119 5.21 3.80 13.31
C SER A 119 3.78 3.49 13.75
N GLN A 120 3.54 2.30 14.32
CA GLN A 120 2.23 1.88 14.79
C GLN A 120 1.71 2.79 15.93
N ILE A 121 2.57 3.13 16.87
CA ILE A 121 2.21 4.02 18.00
C ILE A 121 1.88 5.42 17.48
N MET A 122 2.66 5.91 16.51
CA MET A 122 2.38 7.22 15.91
C MET A 122 1.05 7.23 15.15
N VAL A 123 0.73 6.16 14.39
CA VAL A 123 -0.57 6.06 13.69
C VAL A 123 -1.72 6.11 14.71
N PHE A 124 -1.63 5.34 15.79
CA PHE A 124 -2.65 5.38 16.85
C PHE A 124 -2.78 6.75 17.49
N ALA A 125 -1.67 7.42 17.82
CA ALA A 125 -1.68 8.76 18.39
C ALA A 125 -2.35 9.77 17.46
N VAL A 126 -2.01 9.75 16.16
CA VAL A 126 -2.61 10.67 15.17
C VAL A 126 -4.11 10.40 15.02
N VAL A 127 -4.52 9.12 14.94
CA VAL A 127 -5.94 8.75 14.81
C VAL A 127 -6.72 9.12 16.10
N ALA A 128 -6.11 8.96 17.29
CA ALA A 128 -6.73 9.37 18.54
C ALA A 128 -6.96 10.89 18.62
N LEU A 129 -6.03 11.70 18.07
CA LEU A 129 -6.15 13.16 18.04
C LEU A 129 -7.14 13.67 16.99
N LEU A 130 -7.15 13.06 15.79
CA LEU A 130 -8.00 13.50 14.67
C LEU A 130 -9.41 12.88 14.72
N GLY A 131 -9.62 11.87 15.55
CA GLY A 131 -10.85 11.08 15.61
C GLY A 131 -10.80 9.82 14.75
N ILE A 132 -11.57 8.80 15.17
CA ILE A 132 -11.64 7.49 14.52
C ILE A 132 -12.50 7.60 13.25
N ASN A 133 -11.82 7.80 12.12
CA ASN A 133 -12.43 7.84 10.79
C ASN A 133 -11.47 7.19 9.79
N VAL A 134 -12.01 6.50 8.79
CA VAL A 134 -11.25 5.84 7.72
C VAL A 134 -10.30 6.81 7.03
N GLN A 135 -10.73 8.04 6.77
CA GLN A 135 -9.89 9.07 6.13
C GLN A 135 -8.70 9.43 7.01
N ASN A 136 -8.92 9.60 8.31
CA ASN A 136 -7.84 9.92 9.27
C ASN A 136 -6.84 8.78 9.39
N VAL A 137 -7.30 7.52 9.33
CA VAL A 137 -6.44 6.33 9.30
C VAL A 137 -5.54 6.32 8.06
N ILE A 138 -6.08 6.62 6.87
CA ILE A 138 -5.30 6.69 5.63
C ILE A 138 -4.27 7.82 5.73
N LEU A 139 -4.70 9.02 6.12
CA LEU A 139 -3.81 10.18 6.25
C LEU A 139 -2.69 9.93 7.26
N ALA A 140 -3.02 9.35 8.43
CA ALA A 140 -2.03 9.00 9.44
C ALA A 140 -0.99 8.00 8.90
N ASN A 141 -1.43 6.95 8.20
CA ASN A 141 -0.52 5.98 7.59
C ASN A 141 0.39 6.64 6.53
N ILE A 142 -0.17 7.46 5.63
CA ILE A 142 0.61 8.18 4.62
C ILE A 142 1.64 9.08 5.30
N PHE A 143 1.20 9.91 6.25
CA PHE A 143 2.04 10.89 6.94
C PHE A 143 3.18 10.25 7.73
N ILE A 144 3.02 9.04 8.22
CA ILE A 144 4.03 8.38 9.05
C ILE A 144 4.95 7.48 8.22
N LYS A 145 4.39 6.72 7.29
CA LYS A 145 5.15 5.69 6.55
C LYS A 145 5.98 6.23 5.39
N TRP A 146 5.69 7.40 4.82
CA TRP A 146 6.45 7.96 3.70
C TRP A 146 7.96 8.05 4.00
N ALA A 147 8.33 8.29 5.26
CA ALA A 147 9.72 8.45 5.67
C ALA A 147 10.57 7.20 5.39
N TRP A 148 10.01 6.01 5.65
CA TRP A 148 10.66 4.75 5.35
C TRP A 148 10.90 4.57 3.84
N TYR A 149 9.88 4.88 3.03
CA TYR A 149 10.00 4.83 1.56
C TYR A 149 10.96 5.86 1.02
N ALA A 150 10.96 7.08 1.56
CA ALA A 150 11.91 8.12 1.18
C ALA A 150 13.36 7.66 1.39
N ARG A 151 13.65 7.01 2.52
CA ARG A 151 14.99 6.44 2.81
C ARG A 151 15.38 5.35 1.83
N MET A 152 14.48 4.40 1.56
CA MET A 152 14.74 3.29 0.63
C MET A 152 14.96 3.79 -0.80
N ILE A 153 14.09 4.70 -1.26
CA ILE A 153 14.18 5.27 -2.60
C ILE A 153 15.43 6.13 -2.77
N ARG A 154 15.78 6.94 -1.77
CA ARG A 154 17.05 7.69 -1.76
C ARG A 154 18.24 6.75 -1.98
N THR A 155 18.30 5.63 -1.28
CA THR A 155 19.37 4.64 -1.42
C THR A 155 19.44 4.08 -2.83
N GLY A 156 18.29 3.71 -3.42
CA GLY A 156 18.20 3.28 -4.81
C GLY A 156 18.68 4.35 -5.80
N VAL A 157 18.23 5.60 -5.63
CA VAL A 157 18.64 6.72 -6.48
C VAL A 157 20.16 6.94 -6.42
N MET A 158 20.76 6.86 -5.24
CA MET A 158 22.21 7.03 -5.08
C MET A 158 23.02 5.97 -5.84
N GLN A 159 22.52 4.75 -6.01
CA GLN A 159 23.19 3.69 -6.78
C GLN A 159 23.25 4.00 -8.28
N TYR A 160 22.24 4.69 -8.81
CA TYR A 160 22.13 4.96 -10.25
C TYR A 160 22.59 6.36 -10.64
N ARG A 161 22.54 7.32 -9.73
CA ARG A 161 22.84 8.71 -9.99
C ARG A 161 24.25 8.96 -10.53
N ASP A 162 25.24 8.23 -10.02
CA ASP A 162 26.64 8.39 -10.39
C ASP A 162 27.05 7.41 -11.52
N ARG A 163 26.11 6.74 -12.18
CA ARG A 163 26.35 5.87 -13.33
C ARG A 163 26.67 6.69 -14.59
N ASN A 164 27.51 6.10 -15.46
CA ASN A 164 28.02 6.75 -16.66
C ASN A 164 26.90 7.35 -17.56
N PHE A 165 25.77 6.67 -17.71
CA PHE A 165 24.66 7.16 -18.54
C PHE A 165 24.01 8.42 -17.97
N VAL A 166 23.95 8.56 -16.63
CA VAL A 166 23.42 9.78 -15.98
C VAL A 166 24.45 10.92 -16.10
N GLN A 167 25.74 10.62 -15.87
CA GLN A 167 26.80 11.61 -16.02
C GLN A 167 26.89 12.11 -17.46
N PHE A 168 26.83 11.20 -18.44
CA PHE A 168 26.81 11.57 -19.86
C PHE A 168 25.64 12.48 -20.18
N SER A 169 24.44 12.16 -19.68
CA SER A 169 23.25 13.01 -19.88
C SER A 169 23.45 14.43 -19.32
N ARG A 170 24.14 14.56 -18.18
CA ARG A 170 24.48 15.88 -17.61
C ARG A 170 25.48 16.61 -18.49
N CYS A 171 26.52 15.94 -18.98
CA CYS A 171 27.55 16.55 -19.85
C CYS A 171 26.97 17.14 -21.13
N ILE A 172 25.95 16.52 -21.70
CA ILE A 172 25.26 17.02 -22.91
C ILE A 172 24.17 18.05 -22.60
N GLY A 173 24.04 18.50 -21.32
CA GLY A 173 23.11 19.55 -20.92
C GLY A 173 21.64 19.11 -20.80
N THR A 174 21.38 17.82 -20.60
CA THR A 174 20.01 17.32 -20.40
C THR A 174 19.40 17.90 -19.11
N PRO A 175 18.16 18.46 -19.15
CA PRO A 175 17.55 19.05 -17.98
C PRO A 175 17.29 18.00 -16.89
N GLU A 176 17.50 18.40 -15.63
CA GLU A 176 17.41 17.53 -14.42
C GLU A 176 16.10 16.75 -14.33
N ARG A 177 14.96 17.40 -14.65
CA ARG A 177 13.65 16.76 -14.68
C ARG A 177 13.58 15.55 -15.64
N PHE A 178 14.29 15.64 -16.76
CA PHE A 178 14.35 14.56 -17.74
C PHE A 178 15.21 13.40 -17.22
N ILE A 179 16.34 13.69 -16.59
CA ILE A 179 17.21 12.69 -15.97
C ILE A 179 16.44 11.94 -14.87
N LEU A 180 15.72 12.66 -14.01
CA LEU A 180 14.89 12.05 -12.97
C LEU A 180 13.82 11.15 -13.57
N ALA A 181 13.01 11.67 -14.49
CA ALA A 181 11.85 10.97 -15.02
C ALA A 181 12.21 9.82 -15.99
N ARG A 182 13.25 10.00 -16.82
CA ARG A 182 13.56 9.07 -17.90
C ARG A 182 14.69 8.09 -17.59
N HIS A 183 15.55 8.43 -16.65
CA HIS A 183 16.69 7.59 -16.27
C HIS A 183 16.54 7.01 -14.85
N LEU A 184 16.34 7.83 -13.84
CA LEU A 184 16.36 7.36 -12.46
C LEU A 184 15.09 6.61 -12.05
N ILE A 185 13.90 7.17 -12.30
CA ILE A 185 12.63 6.50 -11.95
C ILE A 185 12.52 5.13 -12.62
N PRO A 186 12.77 4.96 -13.95
CA PRO A 186 12.75 3.63 -14.54
C PRO A 186 13.79 2.65 -13.99
N SER A 187 14.96 3.16 -13.56
CA SER A 187 16.02 2.32 -13.01
C SER A 187 15.67 1.74 -11.63
N ILE A 188 14.89 2.47 -10.83
CA ILE A 188 14.44 2.02 -9.52
C ILE A 188 13.01 1.41 -9.55
N ALA A 189 12.35 1.40 -10.71
CA ALA A 189 10.95 0.99 -10.83
C ALA A 189 10.69 -0.45 -10.37
N ALA A 190 11.66 -1.35 -10.57
CA ALA A 190 11.54 -2.74 -10.12
C ALA A 190 11.51 -2.81 -8.58
N ASP A 191 12.39 -2.08 -7.91
CA ASP A 191 12.45 -2.02 -6.45
C ASP A 191 11.19 -1.35 -5.88
N LEU A 192 10.71 -0.28 -6.54
CA LEU A 192 9.44 0.37 -6.18
C LEU A 192 8.25 -0.58 -6.31
N ALA A 193 8.20 -1.39 -7.36
CA ALA A 193 7.12 -2.37 -7.53
C ALA A 193 7.12 -3.43 -6.43
N VAL A 194 8.29 -3.90 -6.00
CA VAL A 194 8.42 -4.84 -4.87
C VAL A 194 7.95 -4.17 -3.58
N LEU A 195 8.41 -2.96 -3.29
CA LEU A 195 7.99 -2.21 -2.10
C LEU A 195 6.48 -1.95 -2.10
N ALA A 196 5.91 -1.57 -3.24
CA ALA A 196 4.47 -1.35 -3.40
C ALA A 196 3.65 -2.62 -3.10
N SER A 197 4.08 -3.78 -3.61
CA SER A 197 3.38 -5.04 -3.37
C SER A 197 3.39 -5.45 -1.89
N LEU A 198 4.50 -5.22 -1.19
CA LEU A 198 4.61 -5.48 0.24
C LEU A 198 3.74 -4.51 1.06
N ASP A 199 3.69 -3.24 0.65
CA ASP A 199 2.94 -2.22 1.40
C ASP A 199 1.43 -2.44 1.34
N VAL A 200 0.89 -2.94 0.24
CA VAL A 200 -0.53 -3.32 0.16
C VAL A 200 -0.88 -4.34 1.25
N GLY A 201 -0.06 -5.38 1.43
CA GLY A 201 -0.25 -6.36 2.49
C GLY A 201 -0.19 -5.75 3.89
N TRP A 202 0.81 -4.90 4.16
CA TRP A 202 0.93 -4.16 5.41
C TRP A 202 -0.24 -3.20 5.65
N ALA A 203 -0.72 -2.50 4.62
CA ALA A 203 -1.86 -1.58 4.72
C ALA A 203 -3.14 -2.33 5.10
N ILE A 204 -3.40 -3.49 4.51
CA ILE A 204 -4.54 -4.34 4.86
C ILE A 204 -4.50 -4.73 6.33
N ILE A 205 -3.35 -5.20 6.83
CA ILE A 205 -3.17 -5.60 8.23
C ILE A 205 -3.41 -4.41 9.16
N ASN A 206 -2.84 -3.24 8.85
CA ASN A 206 -2.99 -2.04 9.67
C ASN A 206 -4.44 -1.53 9.71
N ILE A 207 -5.13 -1.49 8.56
CA ILE A 207 -6.53 -1.07 8.49
C ILE A 207 -7.40 -2.06 9.28
N SER A 208 -7.14 -3.37 9.16
CA SER A 208 -7.86 -4.40 9.90
C SER A 208 -7.64 -4.25 11.41
N THR A 209 -6.41 -4.02 11.86
CA THR A 209 -6.09 -3.82 13.28
C THR A 209 -6.82 -2.60 13.84
N LEU A 210 -6.86 -1.50 13.11
CA LEU A 210 -7.56 -0.27 13.51
C LEU A 210 -9.09 -0.42 13.49
N SER A 211 -9.62 -1.39 12.75
CA SER A 211 -11.07 -1.67 12.73
C SER A 211 -11.59 -2.30 14.03
N PHE A 212 -10.69 -2.76 14.90
CA PHE A 212 -11.04 -3.28 16.23
C PHE A 212 -11.05 -2.21 17.33
N LEU A 213 -10.58 -1.01 17.03
CA LEU A 213 -10.61 0.16 17.92
C LEU A 213 -11.83 1.03 17.63
#